data_87cbb86dcdcc9bc4b11f658ec66ebf63
#
_entry.id   87cbb86dcdcc9bc4b11f658ec66ebf63
#
_cell.length_a   1.000
_cell.length_b   1.000
_cell.length_c   1.000
_cell.angle_alpha   90.00
_cell.angle_beta   90.00
_cell.angle_gamma   90.00
#
_symmetry.space_group_name_H-M   'P 1'
#
loop_
_entity.id
_entity.type
_entity.pdbx_description
1 polymer ?
#
loop_
_entity_poly.entity_id
_entity_poly.type
_entity_poly.pdbx_seq_one_letter_code
_entity_poly.pdbx_strand_id
1 'polypeptide(L)'
;LSAENLAAEIAIQIKADKLIVLDDFIVTNKANERVSTFTPTALEQVKLDHSIQQGHRLAAMSKAVRGGVAKSHLINFEEDGALLAELFTADGIGTQVLERVPQPVRQANAQDVAGIIEVIRPLEERGILVRRERERLEQEIENFLVAELDGIIVGCCAIYPYDNQGELACVAVHENYRAQPAQTTGGNGVGKRLLVAAEAHAVQIGLSQLFVLTTQTQEWFKEQGFEPKSMETLPESKQNLYNWQRNSAVLIKSIG
;
A
#
# COMPACT_ATOMS: atom_id res chain seq x y z
N LEU A 1 -24.29 -28.82 -3.38
CA LEU A 1 -23.07 -28.01 -3.33
C LEU A 1 -22.92 -27.31 -4.68
N SER A 2 -22.90 -25.97 -4.71
CA SER A 2 -22.62 -25.26 -5.96
C SER A 2 -21.11 -25.32 -6.27
N ALA A 3 -20.75 -25.11 -7.54
CA ALA A 3 -19.35 -25.15 -7.97
C ALA A 3 -18.52 -24.08 -7.24
N GLU A 4 -19.10 -22.91 -6.99
CA GLU A 4 -18.46 -21.80 -6.30
C GLU A 4 -18.15 -22.14 -4.83
N ASN A 5 -19.09 -22.78 -4.14
CA ASN A 5 -18.87 -23.24 -2.77
C ASN A 5 -17.79 -24.32 -2.69
N LEU A 6 -17.76 -25.22 -3.67
CA LEU A 6 -16.71 -26.23 -3.75
C LEU A 6 -15.33 -25.61 -4.00
N ALA A 7 -15.25 -24.64 -4.90
CA ALA A 7 -14.02 -23.90 -5.17
C ALA A 7 -13.51 -23.18 -3.91
N ALA A 8 -14.40 -22.53 -3.15
CA ALA A 8 -14.05 -21.88 -1.89
C ALA A 8 -13.50 -22.89 -0.86
N GLU A 9 -14.17 -24.06 -0.69
CA GLU A 9 -13.70 -25.10 0.23
C GLU A 9 -12.32 -25.65 -0.20
N ILE A 10 -12.13 -25.92 -1.47
CA ILE A 10 -10.83 -26.38 -1.99
C ILE A 10 -9.76 -25.35 -1.69
N ALA A 11 -10.01 -24.07 -2.00
CA ALA A 11 -9.06 -22.98 -1.75
C ALA A 11 -8.66 -22.87 -0.28
N ILE A 12 -9.62 -23.04 0.64
CA ILE A 12 -9.37 -23.07 2.08
C ILE A 12 -8.50 -24.28 2.47
N GLN A 13 -8.86 -25.47 2.01
CA GLN A 13 -8.17 -26.72 2.38
C GLN A 13 -6.71 -26.76 1.89
N ILE A 14 -6.45 -26.27 0.68
CA ILE A 14 -5.08 -26.20 0.14
C ILE A 14 -4.31 -24.96 0.63
N LYS A 15 -4.93 -24.10 1.45
CA LYS A 15 -4.38 -22.83 1.93
C LYS A 15 -3.92 -21.94 0.77
N ALA A 16 -4.78 -21.80 -0.22
CA ALA A 16 -4.46 -20.96 -1.39
C ALA A 16 -4.24 -19.51 -0.98
N ASP A 17 -3.26 -18.85 -1.58
CA ASP A 17 -3.02 -17.42 -1.37
C ASP A 17 -4.14 -16.56 -1.96
N LYS A 18 -4.73 -17.01 -3.06
CA LYS A 18 -5.78 -16.29 -3.78
C LYS A 18 -6.82 -17.25 -4.34
N LEU A 19 -8.08 -16.82 -4.34
CA LEU A 19 -9.16 -17.43 -5.12
C LEU A 19 -9.57 -16.45 -6.22
N ILE A 20 -9.47 -16.86 -7.48
CA ILE A 20 -9.87 -16.04 -8.63
C ILE A 20 -11.16 -16.62 -9.19
N VAL A 21 -12.18 -15.78 -9.29
CA VAL A 21 -13.47 -16.08 -9.91
C VAL A 21 -13.56 -15.29 -11.19
N LEU A 22 -13.76 -15.98 -12.32
CA LEU A 22 -13.99 -15.38 -13.62
C LEU A 22 -15.49 -15.36 -13.89
N ASP A 23 -16.02 -14.20 -14.25
CA ASP A 23 -17.44 -14.00 -14.52
C ASP A 23 -17.66 -12.91 -15.58
N ASP A 24 -18.90 -12.72 -15.99
CA ASP A 24 -19.31 -11.70 -16.97
C ASP A 24 -19.87 -10.41 -16.30
N PHE A 25 -19.86 -10.32 -14.99
CA PHE A 25 -20.40 -9.16 -14.28
C PHE A 25 -19.35 -8.37 -13.50
N ILE A 26 -19.68 -7.09 -13.30
CA ILE A 26 -18.91 -6.13 -12.51
C ILE A 26 -19.73 -5.76 -11.28
N VAL A 27 -19.09 -5.71 -10.13
CA VAL A 27 -19.74 -5.24 -8.90
C VAL A 27 -19.78 -3.72 -8.90
N THR A 28 -20.99 -3.16 -8.78
CA THR A 28 -21.21 -1.71 -8.72
C THR A 28 -21.93 -1.30 -7.44
N ASN A 29 -21.72 -0.07 -7.02
CA ASN A 29 -22.50 0.55 -5.95
C ASN A 29 -23.83 1.13 -6.48
N LYS A 30 -24.64 1.71 -5.60
CA LYS A 30 -25.91 2.34 -5.97
C LYS A 30 -25.80 3.51 -6.96
N ALA A 31 -24.61 4.11 -7.07
CA ALA A 31 -24.31 5.17 -8.04
C ALA A 31 -23.80 4.61 -9.38
N ASN A 32 -23.87 3.29 -9.58
CA ASN A 32 -23.34 2.57 -10.75
C ASN A 32 -21.82 2.71 -10.94
N GLU A 33 -21.09 3.01 -9.87
CA GLU A 33 -19.63 3.05 -9.88
C GLU A 33 -19.07 1.68 -9.50
N ARG A 34 -18.01 1.25 -10.19
CA ARG A 34 -17.32 -0.02 -9.91
C ARG A 34 -16.77 -0.03 -8.49
N VAL A 35 -17.05 -1.09 -7.77
CA VAL A 35 -16.48 -1.30 -6.43
C VAL A 35 -15.28 -2.23 -6.55
N SER A 36 -14.10 -1.69 -6.23
CA SER A 36 -12.83 -2.42 -6.36
C SER A 36 -12.52 -3.31 -5.16
N THR A 37 -13.08 -3.02 -3.98
CA THR A 37 -12.71 -3.75 -2.77
C THR A 37 -13.88 -3.83 -1.79
N PHE A 38 -14.08 -5.02 -1.22
CA PHE A 38 -15.05 -5.30 -0.15
C PHE A 38 -14.42 -6.06 1.01
N THR A 39 -15.07 -5.96 2.18
CA THR A 39 -14.94 -6.96 3.22
C THR A 39 -16.10 -7.95 3.16
N PRO A 40 -15.96 -9.19 3.68
CA PRO A 40 -17.08 -10.12 3.82
C PRO A 40 -18.28 -9.52 4.56
N THR A 41 -18.04 -8.68 5.56
CA THR A 41 -19.10 -8.01 6.33
C THR A 41 -19.78 -6.91 5.51
N ALA A 42 -19.03 -6.12 4.76
CA ALA A 42 -19.58 -5.09 3.88
C ALA A 42 -20.45 -5.71 2.78
N LEU A 43 -20.04 -6.86 2.25
CA LEU A 43 -20.80 -7.58 1.22
C LEU A 43 -22.17 -8.02 1.72
N GLU A 44 -22.28 -8.44 2.98
CA GLU A 44 -23.58 -8.83 3.59
C GLU A 44 -24.52 -7.64 3.77
N GLN A 45 -23.98 -6.44 3.96
CA GLN A 45 -24.76 -5.21 4.15
C GLN A 45 -25.14 -4.52 2.84
N VAL A 46 -24.39 -4.75 1.78
CA VAL A 46 -24.69 -4.20 0.46
C VAL A 46 -25.81 -5.05 -0.14
N LYS A 47 -27.02 -4.50 -0.18
CA LYS A 47 -28.10 -5.01 -1.05
C LYS A 47 -27.67 -4.71 -2.48
N LEU A 48 -26.90 -5.60 -3.06
CA LEU A 48 -26.49 -5.55 -4.44
C LEU A 48 -27.69 -5.94 -5.29
N ASP A 49 -27.95 -5.17 -6.32
CA ASP A 49 -29.01 -5.44 -7.31
C ASP A 49 -28.53 -6.53 -8.27
N HIS A 50 -28.16 -7.68 -7.73
CA HIS A 50 -27.53 -8.78 -8.46
C HIS A 50 -28.46 -10.00 -8.54
N SER A 51 -28.28 -10.79 -9.59
CA SER A 51 -28.94 -12.06 -9.73
C SER A 51 -28.57 -13.01 -8.57
N ILE A 52 -29.42 -14.01 -8.31
CA ILE A 52 -29.18 -15.02 -7.26
C ILE A 52 -27.82 -15.72 -7.49
N GLN A 53 -27.45 -15.98 -8.74
CA GLN A 53 -26.17 -16.63 -9.08
C GLN A 53 -24.95 -15.74 -8.73
N GLN A 54 -25.02 -14.45 -9.05
CA GLN A 54 -23.98 -13.48 -8.68
C GLN A 54 -23.82 -13.39 -7.17
N GLY A 55 -24.92 -13.36 -6.43
CA GLY A 55 -24.91 -13.42 -4.97
C GLY A 55 -24.22 -14.67 -4.41
N HIS A 56 -24.42 -15.83 -5.02
CA HIS A 56 -23.73 -17.07 -4.61
C HIS A 56 -22.21 -17.01 -4.83
N ARG A 57 -21.74 -16.40 -5.92
CA ARG A 57 -20.30 -16.22 -6.19
C ARG A 57 -19.65 -15.30 -5.17
N LEU A 58 -20.26 -14.16 -4.90
CA LEU A 58 -19.77 -13.23 -3.89
C LEU A 58 -19.77 -13.82 -2.48
N ALA A 59 -20.79 -14.63 -2.15
CA ALA A 59 -20.84 -15.37 -0.88
C ALA A 59 -19.71 -16.42 -0.77
N ALA A 60 -19.41 -17.14 -1.86
CA ALA A 60 -18.32 -18.11 -1.90
C ALA A 60 -16.94 -17.42 -1.75
N MET A 61 -16.74 -16.28 -2.39
CA MET A 61 -15.53 -15.45 -2.23
C MET A 61 -15.35 -15.00 -0.78
N SER A 62 -16.43 -14.52 -0.15
CA SER A 62 -16.42 -14.12 1.26
C SER A 62 -16.12 -15.30 2.18
N LYS A 63 -16.69 -16.49 1.89
CA LYS A 63 -16.42 -17.71 2.62
C LYS A 63 -14.95 -18.12 2.54
N ALA A 64 -14.35 -18.06 1.35
CA ALA A 64 -12.93 -18.38 1.16
C ALA A 64 -12.04 -17.46 2.01
N VAL A 65 -12.30 -16.15 2.02
CA VAL A 65 -11.54 -15.18 2.80
C VAL A 65 -11.71 -15.42 4.30
N ARG A 66 -12.94 -15.63 4.80
CA ARG A 66 -13.17 -15.99 6.21
C ARG A 66 -12.52 -17.31 6.60
N GLY A 67 -12.34 -18.22 5.65
CA GLY A 67 -11.66 -19.50 5.83
C GLY A 67 -10.14 -19.44 5.76
N GLY A 68 -9.56 -18.25 5.60
CA GLY A 68 -8.10 -18.03 5.64
C GLY A 68 -7.42 -17.84 4.28
N VAL A 69 -8.17 -17.81 3.17
CA VAL A 69 -7.62 -17.35 1.87
C VAL A 69 -7.38 -15.84 1.96
N ALA A 70 -6.15 -15.38 1.71
CA ALA A 70 -5.79 -13.98 1.93
C ALA A 70 -6.62 -13.01 1.10
N LYS A 71 -6.98 -13.38 -0.13
CA LYS A 71 -7.75 -12.55 -1.07
C LYS A 71 -8.61 -13.41 -1.99
N SER A 72 -9.80 -12.93 -2.32
CA SER A 72 -10.59 -13.46 -3.43
C SER A 72 -10.82 -12.35 -4.45
N HIS A 73 -10.69 -12.67 -5.74
CA HIS A 73 -10.82 -11.72 -6.84
C HIS A 73 -11.96 -12.14 -7.77
N LEU A 74 -12.80 -11.18 -8.14
CA LEU A 74 -13.78 -11.32 -9.22
C LEU A 74 -13.29 -10.53 -10.42
N ILE A 75 -13.10 -11.20 -11.55
CA ILE A 75 -12.57 -10.62 -12.77
C ILE A 75 -13.56 -10.83 -13.88
N ASN A 76 -13.89 -9.76 -14.62
CA ASN A 76 -14.69 -9.88 -15.80
C ASN A 76 -13.85 -10.49 -16.93
N PHE A 77 -14.24 -11.67 -17.41
CA PHE A 77 -13.52 -12.38 -18.47
C PHE A 77 -13.75 -11.77 -19.87
N GLU A 78 -14.74 -10.89 -20.03
CA GLU A 78 -14.97 -10.16 -21.28
C GLU A 78 -13.99 -9.00 -21.49
N GLU A 79 -13.34 -8.53 -20.41
CA GLU A 79 -12.32 -7.49 -20.49
C GLU A 79 -10.99 -8.09 -20.95
N ASP A 80 -10.47 -7.65 -22.10
CA ASP A 80 -9.21 -8.15 -22.65
C ASP A 80 -8.03 -7.83 -21.71
N GLY A 81 -7.20 -8.84 -21.44
CA GLY A 81 -6.07 -8.70 -20.52
C GLY A 81 -6.43 -8.60 -19.03
N ALA A 82 -7.71 -8.71 -18.65
CA ALA A 82 -8.19 -8.53 -17.28
C ALA A 82 -7.45 -9.37 -16.25
N LEU A 83 -7.25 -10.66 -16.53
CA LEU A 83 -6.53 -11.56 -15.64
C LEU A 83 -5.07 -11.14 -15.45
N LEU A 84 -4.39 -10.71 -16.50
CA LEU A 84 -3.01 -10.23 -16.42
C LEU A 84 -2.95 -8.91 -15.66
N ALA A 85 -3.87 -7.99 -15.92
CA ALA A 85 -3.95 -6.73 -15.20
C ALA A 85 -4.18 -6.97 -13.69
N GLU A 86 -5.10 -7.86 -13.31
CA GLU A 86 -5.37 -8.19 -11.90
C GLU A 86 -4.19 -8.86 -11.19
N LEU A 87 -3.42 -9.69 -11.91
CA LEU A 87 -2.30 -10.41 -11.32
C LEU A 87 -1.01 -9.58 -11.28
N PHE A 88 -0.78 -8.72 -12.27
CA PHE A 88 0.51 -8.06 -12.49
C PHE A 88 0.49 -6.54 -12.32
N THR A 89 -0.68 -5.90 -12.11
CA THR A 89 -0.74 -4.48 -11.79
C THR A 89 -1.14 -4.24 -10.33
N ALA A 90 -0.77 -3.08 -9.83
CA ALA A 90 -1.04 -2.71 -8.45
C ALA A 90 -2.51 -2.45 -8.16
N ASP A 91 -3.21 -1.87 -9.12
CA ASP A 91 -4.59 -1.40 -8.93
C ASP A 91 -5.61 -2.46 -9.34
N GLY A 92 -5.18 -3.49 -10.12
CA GLY A 92 -6.08 -4.49 -10.67
C GLY A 92 -7.22 -3.86 -11.48
N ILE A 93 -8.08 -4.68 -12.05
CA ILE A 93 -9.29 -4.20 -12.72
C ILE A 93 -10.56 -4.90 -12.23
N GLY A 94 -10.39 -5.91 -11.36
CA GLY A 94 -11.47 -6.68 -10.78
C GLY A 94 -12.03 -6.10 -9.48
N THR A 95 -12.86 -6.89 -8.83
CA THR A 95 -13.34 -6.65 -7.47
C THR A 95 -12.65 -7.60 -6.52
N GLN A 96 -12.04 -7.08 -5.45
CA GLN A 96 -11.35 -7.87 -4.45
C GLN A 96 -12.22 -8.02 -3.18
N VAL A 97 -12.24 -9.22 -2.62
CA VAL A 97 -12.73 -9.46 -1.28
C VAL A 97 -11.53 -9.70 -0.37
N LEU A 98 -11.40 -8.88 0.66
CA LEU A 98 -10.35 -8.93 1.67
C LEU A 98 -10.98 -9.08 3.04
N GLU A 99 -10.30 -9.72 3.98
CA GLU A 99 -10.80 -9.80 5.36
C GLU A 99 -10.99 -8.39 5.96
N ARG A 100 -10.10 -7.48 5.62
CA ARG A 100 -10.13 -6.08 6.09
C ARG A 100 -9.73 -5.13 4.95
N VAL A 101 -10.50 -4.07 4.77
CA VAL A 101 -10.12 -3.01 3.84
C VAL A 101 -9.04 -2.16 4.53
N PRO A 102 -7.87 -2.00 3.89
CA PRO A 102 -6.85 -1.11 4.43
C PRO A 102 -7.40 0.32 4.56
N GLN A 103 -7.26 0.90 5.74
CA GLN A 103 -7.64 2.30 5.94
C GLN A 103 -6.77 3.24 5.08
N PRO A 104 -7.29 4.40 4.65
CA PRO A 104 -6.48 5.39 3.95
C PRO A 104 -5.25 5.77 4.78
N VAL A 105 -4.14 6.02 4.11
CA VAL A 105 -2.99 6.66 4.75
C VAL A 105 -3.42 8.06 5.17
N ARG A 106 -3.11 8.44 6.40
CA ARG A 106 -3.48 9.73 6.98
C ARG A 106 -2.27 10.45 7.56
N GLN A 107 -2.44 11.74 7.79
CA GLN A 107 -1.45 12.49 8.55
C GLN A 107 -1.36 11.97 9.99
N ALA A 108 -0.14 11.92 10.52
CA ALA A 108 0.12 11.50 11.87
C ALA A 108 -0.24 12.60 12.87
N ASN A 109 -0.50 12.21 14.10
CA ASN A 109 -0.71 13.09 15.23
C ASN A 109 0.10 12.61 16.45
N ALA A 110 0.07 13.36 17.54
CA ALA A 110 0.88 13.06 18.73
C ALA A 110 0.62 11.65 19.34
N GLN A 111 -0.57 11.08 19.13
CA GLN A 111 -0.89 9.74 19.64
C GLN A 111 -0.21 8.63 18.83
N ASP A 112 0.20 8.91 17.61
CA ASP A 112 0.83 7.94 16.71
C ASP A 112 2.33 7.75 16.98
N VAL A 113 2.96 8.63 17.74
CA VAL A 113 4.42 8.63 17.99
C VAL A 113 4.91 7.27 18.51
N ALA A 114 4.20 6.66 19.44
CA ALA A 114 4.57 5.34 19.97
C ALA A 114 4.55 4.25 18.88
N GLY A 115 3.49 4.21 18.06
CA GLY A 115 3.36 3.26 16.95
C GLY A 115 4.40 3.50 15.85
N ILE A 116 4.70 4.77 15.54
CA ILE A 116 5.79 5.11 14.60
C ILE A 116 7.13 4.57 15.11
N ILE A 117 7.44 4.77 16.40
CA ILE A 117 8.68 4.25 17.01
C ILE A 117 8.75 2.73 16.89
N GLU A 118 7.68 2.01 17.13
CA GLU A 118 7.65 0.54 16.99
C GLU A 118 7.97 0.09 15.57
N VAL A 119 7.50 0.83 14.56
CA VAL A 119 7.76 0.52 13.14
C VAL A 119 9.19 0.84 12.72
N ILE A 120 9.77 1.98 13.18
CA ILE A 120 11.09 2.44 12.71
C ILE A 120 12.25 1.85 13.50
N ARG A 121 12.08 1.55 14.79
CA ARG A 121 13.18 1.10 15.68
C ARG A 121 13.95 -0.10 15.15
N PRO A 122 13.32 -1.18 14.66
CA PRO A 122 14.05 -2.32 14.11
C PRO A 122 14.92 -1.94 12.90
N LEU A 123 14.52 -0.91 12.15
CA LEU A 123 15.28 -0.41 10.99
C LEU A 123 16.41 0.52 11.41
N GLU A 124 16.25 1.27 12.48
CA GLU A 124 17.28 2.10 13.09
C GLU A 124 18.39 1.23 13.70
N GLU A 125 18.02 0.18 14.43
CA GLU A 125 18.96 -0.78 15.03
C GLU A 125 19.81 -1.50 13.97
N ARG A 126 19.23 -1.74 12.80
CA ARG A 126 19.93 -2.32 11.65
C ARG A 126 20.69 -1.29 10.81
N GLY A 127 20.69 -0.02 11.20
CA GLY A 127 21.39 1.07 10.49
C GLY A 127 20.74 1.45 9.13
N ILE A 128 19.54 0.96 8.85
CA ILE A 128 18.81 1.27 7.61
C ILE A 128 18.24 2.69 7.68
N LEU A 129 17.63 3.05 8.81
CA LEU A 129 17.17 4.41 9.09
C LEU A 129 18.12 5.14 10.04
N VAL A 130 18.10 6.46 9.98
CA VAL A 130 18.79 7.31 10.96
C VAL A 130 17.98 7.30 12.24
N ARG A 131 18.65 7.08 13.38
CA ARG A 131 18.00 7.09 14.67
C ARG A 131 17.38 8.45 14.97
N ARG A 132 16.14 8.42 15.48
CA ARG A 132 15.37 9.57 15.91
C ARG A 132 14.97 9.42 17.36
N GLU A 133 15.26 10.43 18.15
CA GLU A 133 14.77 10.48 19.52
C GLU A 133 13.28 10.83 19.52
N ARG A 134 12.59 10.40 20.58
CA ARG A 134 11.13 10.56 20.71
C ARG A 134 10.70 12.03 20.63
N GLU A 135 11.43 12.90 21.34
CA GLU A 135 11.17 14.33 21.40
C GLU A 135 11.22 14.97 20.01
N ARG A 136 12.15 14.51 19.17
CA ARG A 136 12.25 14.97 17.80
C ARG A 136 11.06 14.51 16.95
N LEU A 137 10.62 13.26 17.13
CA LEU A 137 9.41 12.76 16.42
C LEU A 137 8.17 13.53 16.84
N GLU A 138 8.03 13.86 18.12
CA GLU A 138 6.91 14.68 18.63
C GLU A 138 6.92 16.09 18.02
N GLN A 139 8.08 16.71 17.85
CA GLN A 139 8.23 18.02 17.21
C GLN A 139 7.97 18.01 15.69
N GLU A 140 8.32 16.92 15.02
CA GLU A 140 8.25 16.78 13.57
C GLU A 140 7.02 15.98 13.12
N ILE A 141 6.09 15.68 14.01
CA ILE A 141 4.98 14.74 13.76
C ILE A 141 4.10 15.16 12.57
N GLU A 142 3.97 16.45 12.32
CA GLU A 142 3.20 17.01 11.22
C GLU A 142 3.78 16.66 9.84
N ASN A 143 5.05 16.27 9.78
CA ASN A 143 5.68 15.80 8.54
C ASN A 143 5.39 14.34 8.23
N PHE A 144 4.79 13.59 9.19
CA PHE A 144 4.60 12.16 9.05
C PHE A 144 3.21 11.80 8.50
N LEU A 145 3.21 10.80 7.63
CA LEU A 145 2.03 10.06 7.20
C LEU A 145 2.10 8.64 7.76
N VAL A 146 0.96 8.10 8.15
CA VAL A 146 0.85 6.77 8.74
C VAL A 146 -0.17 5.90 8.03
N ALA A 147 0.17 4.63 7.87
CA ALA A 147 -0.74 3.57 7.49
C ALA A 147 -1.16 2.82 8.76
N GLU A 148 -2.45 2.78 9.00
CA GLU A 148 -3.05 2.13 10.17
C GLU A 148 -3.84 0.89 9.75
N LEU A 149 -3.84 -0.12 10.60
CA LEU A 149 -4.68 -1.30 10.50
C LEU A 149 -5.17 -1.68 11.91
N ASP A 150 -6.49 -1.65 12.12
CA ASP A 150 -7.12 -1.98 13.41
C ASP A 150 -6.58 -1.20 14.63
N GLY A 151 -6.27 0.06 14.44
CA GLY A 151 -5.73 0.90 15.50
C GLY A 151 -4.23 0.76 15.72
N ILE A 152 -3.54 -0.07 14.91
CA ILE A 152 -2.08 -0.28 14.99
C ILE A 152 -1.41 0.40 13.81
N ILE A 153 -0.36 1.16 14.05
CA ILE A 153 0.46 1.73 12.99
C ILE A 153 1.30 0.62 12.36
N VAL A 154 1.06 0.34 11.09
CA VAL A 154 1.76 -0.71 10.32
C VAL A 154 2.78 -0.17 9.35
N GLY A 155 2.83 1.15 9.18
CA GLY A 155 3.83 1.81 8.36
C GLY A 155 3.77 3.32 8.48
N CYS A 156 4.87 3.99 8.14
CA CYS A 156 4.98 5.44 8.15
C CYS A 156 5.94 5.93 7.07
N CYS A 157 5.83 7.21 6.72
CA CYS A 157 6.83 7.97 5.99
C CYS A 157 6.76 9.44 6.44
N ALA A 158 7.81 10.21 6.14
CA ALA A 158 7.84 11.63 6.42
C ALA A 158 8.19 12.43 5.17
N ILE A 159 7.65 13.64 5.03
CA ILE A 159 7.96 14.57 3.95
C ILE A 159 8.50 15.84 4.57
N TYR A 160 9.74 16.19 4.22
CA TYR A 160 10.38 17.44 4.62
C TYR A 160 10.48 18.36 3.40
N PRO A 161 9.76 19.48 3.39
CA PRO A 161 9.80 20.41 2.25
C PRO A 161 11.09 21.21 2.21
N TYR A 162 11.63 21.41 0.99
CA TYR A 162 12.77 22.23 0.65
C TYR A 162 12.44 22.99 -0.65
N ASP A 163 12.03 24.23 -0.55
CA ASP A 163 11.56 25.04 -1.69
C ASP A 163 10.48 24.30 -2.52
N ASN A 164 10.77 23.88 -3.73
CA ASN A 164 9.89 23.12 -4.62
C ASN A 164 10.13 21.60 -4.60
N GLN A 165 11.07 21.12 -3.78
CA GLN A 165 11.39 19.70 -3.62
C GLN A 165 11.02 19.22 -2.20
N GLY A 166 10.70 17.95 -2.06
CA GLY A 166 10.47 17.31 -0.76
C GLY A 166 11.38 16.13 -0.54
N GLU A 167 11.99 16.02 0.66
CA GLU A 167 12.63 14.78 1.05
C GLU A 167 11.57 13.80 1.54
N LEU A 168 11.41 12.69 0.83
CA LEU A 168 10.67 11.54 1.32
C LEU A 168 11.60 10.69 2.19
N ALA A 169 11.43 10.80 3.50
CA ALA A 169 12.27 10.15 4.49
C ALA A 169 11.49 9.14 5.32
N CYS A 170 12.20 8.34 6.09
CA CYS A 170 11.63 7.44 7.09
C CYS A 170 10.53 6.50 6.54
N VAL A 171 10.64 6.08 5.26
CA VAL A 171 9.70 5.11 4.69
C VAL A 171 9.92 3.77 5.36
N ALA A 172 8.97 3.37 6.17
CA ALA A 172 9.05 2.17 6.99
C ALA A 172 7.72 1.40 6.98
N VAL A 173 7.84 0.08 6.94
CA VAL A 173 6.70 -0.84 7.06
C VAL A 173 7.07 -1.89 8.10
N HIS A 174 6.16 -2.14 9.04
CA HIS A 174 6.29 -3.17 10.05
C HIS A 174 6.54 -4.53 9.39
N GLU A 175 7.46 -5.33 9.92
CA GLU A 175 7.95 -6.56 9.26
C GLU A 175 6.85 -7.56 8.91
N ASN A 176 5.83 -7.71 9.76
CA ASN A 176 4.70 -8.60 9.53
C ASN A 176 3.77 -8.15 8.39
N TYR A 177 3.92 -6.90 7.92
CA TYR A 177 3.09 -6.31 6.87
C TYR A 177 3.89 -5.95 5.61
N ARG A 178 5.15 -6.36 5.55
CA ARG A 178 5.97 -6.26 4.33
C ARG A 178 5.52 -7.30 3.33
N ALA A 179 5.41 -6.91 2.07
CA ALA A 179 5.20 -7.87 0.99
C ALA A 179 6.40 -8.84 0.94
N GLN A 180 6.12 -10.15 1.00
CA GLN A 180 7.16 -11.14 0.78
C GLN A 180 7.55 -11.19 -0.70
N PRO A 181 8.81 -11.49 -1.07
CA PRO A 181 9.25 -11.54 -2.48
C PRO A 181 8.39 -12.43 -3.39
N ALA A 182 7.79 -13.48 -2.85
CA ALA A 182 6.86 -14.36 -3.57
C ALA A 182 5.44 -13.77 -3.74
N GLN A 183 5.12 -12.67 -3.08
CA GLN A 183 3.80 -12.00 -3.11
C GLN A 183 3.83 -10.65 -3.84
N THR A 184 4.95 -10.32 -4.50
CA THR A 184 5.17 -9.03 -5.18
C THR A 184 4.43 -8.87 -6.51
N THR A 185 3.64 -9.83 -6.93
CA THR A 185 2.76 -9.69 -8.09
C THR A 185 1.43 -9.05 -7.67
N GLY A 186 1.35 -7.75 -7.83
CA GLY A 186 0.10 -7.00 -7.68
C GLY A 186 -0.14 -6.49 -6.26
N GLY A 187 0.76 -5.68 -5.71
CA GLY A 187 0.62 -5.29 -4.34
C GLY A 187 0.19 -3.84 -4.13
N ASN A 188 -1.04 -3.63 -3.67
CA ASN A 188 -1.37 -2.53 -2.77
C ASN A 188 -0.68 -2.70 -1.41
N GLY A 189 0.62 -3.04 -1.41
CA GLY A 189 1.42 -3.17 -0.19
C GLY A 189 1.45 -1.85 0.57
N VAL A 190 1.60 -1.93 1.91
CA VAL A 190 1.64 -0.74 2.78
C VAL A 190 2.64 0.30 2.28
N GLY A 191 3.82 -0.13 1.81
CA GLY A 191 4.86 0.77 1.28
C GLY A 191 4.40 1.56 0.05
N LYS A 192 3.71 0.93 -0.90
CA LYS A 192 3.19 1.61 -2.09
C LYS A 192 2.07 2.58 -1.72
N ARG A 193 1.17 2.20 -0.83
CA ARG A 193 0.10 3.08 -0.34
C ARG A 193 0.66 4.33 0.35
N LEU A 194 1.71 4.17 1.17
CA LEU A 194 2.42 5.29 1.78
C LEU A 194 3.02 6.20 0.72
N LEU A 195 3.65 5.63 -0.31
CA LEU A 195 4.25 6.41 -1.39
C LEU A 195 3.22 7.20 -2.18
N VAL A 196 2.11 6.57 -2.59
CA VAL A 196 1.02 7.25 -3.32
C VAL A 196 0.44 8.39 -2.48
N ALA A 197 0.21 8.16 -1.18
CA ALA A 197 -0.27 9.20 -0.27
C ALA A 197 0.76 10.32 -0.07
N ALA A 198 2.05 9.99 0.00
CA ALA A 198 3.13 10.95 0.10
C ALA A 198 3.22 11.83 -1.16
N GLU A 199 3.11 11.25 -2.35
CA GLU A 199 3.08 11.98 -3.62
C GLU A 199 1.88 12.95 -3.68
N ALA A 200 0.68 12.47 -3.34
CA ALA A 200 -0.52 13.30 -3.31
C ALA A 200 -0.40 14.44 -2.30
N HIS A 201 0.11 14.16 -1.09
CA HIS A 201 0.33 15.20 -0.08
C HIS A 201 1.39 16.21 -0.52
N ALA A 202 2.48 15.77 -1.13
CA ALA A 202 3.53 16.63 -1.65
C ALA A 202 3.01 17.61 -2.73
N VAL A 203 2.19 17.13 -3.67
CA VAL A 203 1.51 17.98 -4.65
C VAL A 203 0.58 18.98 -3.96
N GLN A 204 -0.18 18.54 -2.96
CA GLN A 204 -1.11 19.39 -2.22
C GLN A 204 -0.41 20.57 -1.51
N ILE A 205 0.82 20.35 -1.00
CA ILE A 205 1.63 21.40 -0.36
C ILE A 205 2.53 22.17 -1.35
N GLY A 206 2.35 21.95 -2.66
CA GLY A 206 3.00 22.73 -3.72
C GLY A 206 4.38 22.23 -4.14
N LEU A 207 4.78 21.03 -3.79
CA LEU A 207 6.02 20.43 -4.24
C LEU A 207 5.86 19.85 -5.66
N SER A 208 6.92 19.94 -6.46
CA SER A 208 6.96 19.39 -7.82
C SER A 208 7.84 18.14 -7.96
N GLN A 209 8.67 17.88 -6.95
CA GLN A 209 9.59 16.74 -6.94
C GLN A 209 9.70 16.15 -5.53
N LEU A 210 9.87 14.83 -5.47
CA LEU A 210 10.30 14.12 -4.27
C LEU A 210 11.69 13.53 -4.49
N PHE A 211 12.57 13.65 -3.49
CA PHE A 211 13.83 12.95 -3.46
C PHE A 211 13.93 12.01 -2.25
N VAL A 212 14.69 10.95 -2.40
CA VAL A 212 15.00 9.99 -1.34
C VAL A 212 16.49 9.78 -1.21
N LEU A 213 16.95 9.57 0.01
CA LEU A 213 18.32 9.18 0.34
C LEU A 213 18.27 7.76 0.92
N THR A 214 18.72 6.76 0.16
CA THR A 214 18.63 5.37 0.57
C THR A 214 19.95 4.63 0.41
N THR A 215 20.21 3.69 1.33
CA THR A 215 21.39 2.81 1.28
C THR A 215 21.05 1.39 0.79
N GLN A 216 19.79 0.96 0.86
CA GLN A 216 19.42 -0.44 0.63
C GLN A 216 18.23 -0.64 -0.31
N THR A 217 17.31 0.33 -0.44
CA THR A 217 16.03 0.14 -1.15
C THR A 217 15.99 0.84 -2.51
N GLN A 218 17.15 1.01 -3.17
CA GLN A 218 17.24 1.73 -4.45
C GLN A 218 16.36 1.09 -5.53
N GLU A 219 16.39 -0.24 -5.67
CA GLU A 219 15.64 -0.93 -6.71
C GLU A 219 14.13 -0.76 -6.54
N TRP A 220 13.64 -0.86 -5.30
CA TRP A 220 12.23 -0.61 -5.03
C TRP A 220 11.80 0.80 -5.42
N PHE A 221 12.61 1.82 -5.11
CA PHE A 221 12.29 3.20 -5.51
C PHE A 221 12.35 3.40 -7.02
N LYS A 222 13.29 2.74 -7.73
CA LYS A 222 13.33 2.76 -9.20
C LYS A 222 12.07 2.14 -9.81
N GLU A 223 11.59 1.02 -9.28
CA GLU A 223 10.32 0.41 -9.68
C GLU A 223 9.12 1.34 -9.46
N GLN A 224 9.21 2.27 -8.49
CA GLN A 224 8.19 3.29 -8.26
C GLN A 224 8.41 4.59 -9.08
N GLY A 225 9.33 4.60 -10.03
CA GLY A 225 9.56 5.71 -10.95
C GLY A 225 10.54 6.77 -10.45
N PHE A 226 11.31 6.49 -9.39
CA PHE A 226 12.42 7.35 -9.00
C PHE A 226 13.66 7.08 -9.85
N GLU A 227 14.33 8.11 -10.27
CA GLU A 227 15.56 8.04 -11.08
C GLU A 227 16.78 8.38 -10.24
N PRO A 228 17.90 7.66 -10.39
CA PRO A 228 19.17 8.04 -9.77
C PRO A 228 19.64 9.41 -10.28
N LYS A 229 20.04 10.26 -9.37
CA LYS A 229 20.61 11.60 -9.68
C LYS A 229 21.86 11.83 -8.85
N SER A 230 22.63 12.85 -9.25
CA SER A 230 23.79 13.28 -8.48
C SER A 230 23.38 14.14 -7.28
N MET A 231 24.27 14.26 -6.33
CA MET A 231 24.03 15.03 -5.11
C MET A 231 23.83 16.53 -5.36
N GLU A 232 24.41 17.06 -6.44
CA GLU A 232 24.25 18.47 -6.83
C GLU A 232 22.81 18.83 -7.21
N THR A 233 21.95 17.85 -7.44
CA THR A 233 20.53 18.06 -7.71
C THR A 233 19.67 18.28 -6.46
N LEU A 234 20.23 18.01 -5.29
CA LEU A 234 19.56 18.26 -4.01
C LEU A 234 19.58 19.75 -3.66
N PRO A 235 18.63 20.23 -2.83
CA PRO A 235 18.67 21.58 -2.27
C PRO A 235 20.00 21.84 -1.54
N GLU A 236 20.56 23.05 -1.65
CA GLU A 236 21.85 23.41 -1.03
C GLU A 236 21.89 23.11 0.48
N SER A 237 20.81 23.43 1.18
CA SER A 237 20.67 23.14 2.61
C SER A 237 20.82 21.66 2.92
N LYS A 238 20.34 20.79 2.01
CA LYS A 238 20.46 19.34 2.16
C LYS A 238 21.81 18.79 1.75
N GLN A 239 22.45 19.36 0.73
CA GLN A 239 23.82 19.01 0.33
C GLN A 239 24.80 19.22 1.50
N ASN A 240 24.66 20.32 2.23
CA ASN A 240 25.49 20.64 3.41
C ASN A 240 25.29 19.66 4.59
N LEU A 241 24.15 19.01 4.68
CA LEU A 241 23.80 18.03 5.71
C LEU A 241 24.02 16.57 5.27
N TYR A 242 24.53 16.36 4.05
CA TYR A 242 24.71 15.03 3.51
C TYR A 242 25.77 14.25 4.28
N ASN A 243 25.39 13.07 4.76
CA ASN A 243 26.31 12.19 5.50
C ASN A 243 27.08 11.29 4.53
N TRP A 244 28.30 11.70 4.19
CA TRP A 244 29.21 10.96 3.30
C TRP A 244 29.57 9.55 3.80
N GLN A 245 29.58 9.32 5.11
CA GLN A 245 29.88 8.01 5.68
C GLN A 245 28.78 6.98 5.37
N ARG A 246 27.54 7.42 5.22
CA ARG A 246 26.43 6.53 4.86
C ARG A 246 26.39 6.18 3.38
N ASN A 247 27.01 6.98 2.52
CA ASN A 247 27.04 6.78 1.08
C ASN A 247 25.64 6.47 0.48
N SER A 248 24.65 7.24 0.88
CA SER A 248 23.27 7.04 0.43
C SER A 248 23.14 7.41 -1.05
N ALA A 249 22.47 6.59 -1.84
CA ALA A 249 22.09 6.97 -3.19
C ALA A 249 21.00 8.05 -3.15
N VAL A 250 21.09 8.98 -4.08
CA VAL A 250 20.10 10.03 -4.33
C VAL A 250 19.21 9.57 -5.47
N LEU A 251 17.89 9.50 -5.24
CA LEU A 251 16.92 9.26 -6.30
C LEU A 251 15.85 10.36 -6.26
N ILE A 252 15.39 10.79 -7.42
CA ILE A 252 14.40 11.86 -7.56
C ILE A 252 13.26 11.41 -8.46
N LYS A 253 12.05 11.82 -8.12
CA LYS A 253 10.83 11.63 -8.93
C LYS A 253 10.12 12.96 -9.07
N SER A 254 9.76 13.33 -10.31
CA SER A 254 8.83 14.43 -10.58
C SER A 254 7.41 13.98 -10.25
N ILE A 255 6.65 14.83 -9.59
CA ILE A 255 5.27 14.61 -9.16
C ILE A 255 4.37 15.73 -9.64
N GLY A 256 3.16 15.42 -10.06
CA GLY A 256 2.23 16.43 -10.61
C GLY A 256 1.72 16.08 -11.96
#